data_f69f21c1467b3b9294affa9baef33648
#
_entry.id   f69f21c1467b3b9294affa9baef33648
#
_cell.length_a   1.000
_cell.length_b   1.000
_cell.length_c   1.000
_cell.angle_alpha   90.00
_cell.angle_beta   90.00
_cell.angle_gamma   90.00
#
_symmetry.space_group_name_H-M   'P 1'
#
loop_
_entity.id
_entity.type
_entity.pdbx_description
1 polymer ?
#
loop_
_entity_poly.entity_id
_entity_poly.type
_entity_poly.pdbx_seq_one_letter_code
_entity_poly.pdbx_strand_id
1 'polypeptide(L)'
;QQVESKVDISVYFKTDAEQGDIKRLQNLLTSLPEVNTVKYISREEALAIFKERHKDNSLISSALDELADNPLGASLRVQAKNPSQYESISKFLEDGGFSFIDKVNYRQNKRVFDRLSRVLSTSRNVGIGISLVLGFIAFLVAFNTIRLAIYTSRDEIGIMRLVGASTWYVRGPFLVEGVIH
;
A
#
# COMPACT_ATOMS: atom_id res chain seq x y z
N GLN A 1 16.88 2.67 3.83
CA GLN A 1 16.79 2.52 2.35
C GLN A 1 16.92 1.07 1.84
N GLN A 2 17.04 0.04 2.68
CA GLN A 2 17.19 -1.37 2.24
C GLN A 2 15.93 -2.23 2.36
N VAL A 3 14.81 -1.68 2.74
CA VAL A 3 13.56 -2.45 2.93
C VAL A 3 12.70 -2.51 1.67
N GLU A 4 12.89 -1.60 0.72
CA GLU A 4 12.11 -1.52 -0.52
C GLU A 4 12.37 -2.66 -1.52
N SER A 5 13.54 -3.32 -1.47
CA SER A 5 13.90 -4.32 -2.49
C SER A 5 13.26 -5.71 -2.32
N LYS A 6 12.47 -5.94 -1.25
CA LYS A 6 11.84 -7.25 -0.98
C LYS A 6 10.44 -7.42 -1.56
N VAL A 7 9.89 -6.38 -2.17
CA VAL A 7 8.47 -6.31 -2.58
C VAL A 7 8.29 -6.22 -4.11
N ASP A 8 9.38 -6.34 -4.90
CA ASP A 8 9.34 -6.20 -6.34
C ASP A 8 9.06 -7.54 -7.04
N ILE A 9 8.34 -7.52 -8.17
CA ILE A 9 8.29 -8.65 -9.10
C ILE A 9 9.60 -8.66 -9.88
N SER A 10 10.29 -9.80 -9.85
CA SER A 10 11.47 -10.02 -10.69
C SER A 10 11.10 -10.94 -11.86
N VAL A 11 11.25 -10.43 -13.06
CA VAL A 11 11.06 -11.17 -14.32
C VAL A 11 12.44 -11.54 -14.82
N TYR A 12 12.75 -12.82 -14.88
CA TYR A 12 14.01 -13.33 -15.37
C TYR A 12 13.84 -13.77 -16.83
N PHE A 13 14.79 -13.42 -17.66
CA PHE A 13 14.80 -13.78 -19.06
C PHE A 13 15.74 -14.96 -19.33
N LYS A 14 15.44 -15.70 -20.36
CA LYS A 14 16.34 -16.71 -20.90
C LYS A 14 17.64 -16.06 -21.35
N THR A 15 18.74 -16.80 -21.34
CA THR A 15 20.05 -16.31 -21.73
C THR A 15 20.15 -15.92 -23.21
N ASP A 16 19.27 -16.51 -24.05
CA ASP A 16 19.12 -16.26 -25.49
C ASP A 16 18.06 -15.20 -25.86
N ALA A 17 17.46 -14.55 -24.84
CA ALA A 17 16.44 -13.52 -25.07
C ALA A 17 17.02 -12.29 -25.77
N GLU A 18 16.37 -11.85 -26.87
CA GLU A 18 16.77 -10.67 -27.60
C GLU A 18 16.54 -9.39 -26.82
N GLN A 19 17.51 -8.47 -26.85
CA GLN A 19 17.37 -7.17 -26.18
C GLN A 19 16.17 -6.36 -26.67
N GLY A 20 15.80 -6.53 -27.95
CA GLY A 20 14.63 -5.90 -28.54
C GLY A 20 13.34 -6.28 -27.86
N ASP A 21 13.15 -7.57 -27.54
CA ASP A 21 11.96 -8.09 -26.88
C ASP A 21 11.89 -7.66 -25.41
N ILE A 22 13.04 -7.68 -24.72
CA ILE A 22 13.15 -7.18 -23.36
C ILE A 22 12.75 -5.70 -23.27
N LYS A 23 13.23 -4.89 -24.23
CA LYS A 23 12.92 -3.45 -24.27
C LYS A 23 11.46 -3.18 -24.62
N ARG A 24 10.86 -3.98 -25.51
CA ARG A 24 9.40 -3.91 -25.78
C ARG A 24 8.59 -4.23 -24.53
N LEU A 25 8.93 -5.29 -23.82
CA LEU A 25 8.25 -5.66 -22.57
C LEU A 25 8.45 -4.59 -21.49
N GLN A 26 9.65 -4.01 -21.36
CA GLN A 26 9.91 -2.91 -20.43
C GLN A 26 9.00 -1.71 -20.71
N ASN A 27 8.88 -1.30 -21.98
CA ASN A 27 8.03 -0.18 -22.37
C ASN A 27 6.55 -0.50 -22.12
N LEU A 28 6.12 -1.72 -22.42
CA LEU A 28 4.76 -2.18 -22.19
C LEU A 28 4.41 -2.15 -20.68
N LEU A 29 5.27 -2.68 -19.83
CA LEU A 29 5.09 -2.66 -18.38
C LEU A 29 5.10 -1.23 -17.82
N THR A 30 5.95 -0.36 -18.35
CA THR A 30 6.01 1.05 -17.93
C THR A 30 4.73 1.82 -18.30
N SER A 31 4.03 1.41 -19.35
CA SER A 31 2.75 2.02 -19.77
C SER A 31 1.55 1.56 -18.95
N LEU A 32 1.68 0.51 -18.13
CA LEU A 32 0.60 0.03 -17.28
C LEU A 32 0.34 1.01 -16.12
N PRO A 33 -0.93 1.40 -15.88
CA PRO A 33 -1.27 2.36 -14.83
C PRO A 33 -0.95 1.86 -13.42
N GLU A 34 -0.87 0.54 -13.22
CA GLU A 34 -0.55 -0.13 -11.95
C GLU A 34 0.93 -0.10 -11.62
N VAL A 35 1.80 0.11 -12.61
CA VAL A 35 3.25 0.06 -12.46
C VAL A 35 3.79 1.42 -12.03
N ASN A 36 4.66 1.41 -11.02
CA ASN A 36 5.39 2.58 -10.54
C ASN A 36 6.72 2.74 -11.25
N THR A 37 7.56 1.69 -11.21
CA THR A 37 8.89 1.70 -11.83
C THR A 37 9.21 0.34 -12.43
N VAL A 38 9.97 0.36 -13.55
CA VAL A 38 10.55 -0.84 -14.16
C VAL A 38 12.04 -0.61 -14.30
N LYS A 39 12.84 -1.39 -13.58
CA LYS A 39 14.31 -1.33 -13.66
C LYS A 39 14.84 -2.53 -14.44
N TYR A 40 15.59 -2.27 -15.49
CA TYR A 40 16.35 -3.29 -16.20
C TYR A 40 17.66 -3.59 -15.48
N ILE A 41 18.00 -4.85 -15.35
CA ILE A 41 19.24 -5.36 -14.79
C ILE A 41 19.89 -6.23 -15.87
N SER A 42 21.07 -5.83 -16.35
CA SER A 42 21.80 -6.58 -17.37
C SER A 42 22.37 -7.88 -16.80
N ARG A 43 22.83 -8.77 -17.66
CA ARG A 43 23.52 -10.03 -17.27
C ARG A 43 24.75 -9.76 -16.41
N GLU A 44 25.51 -8.73 -16.77
CA GLU A 44 26.71 -8.30 -16.06
C GLU A 44 26.39 -7.71 -14.70
N GLU A 45 25.35 -6.84 -14.62
CA GLU A 45 24.87 -6.27 -13.35
C GLU A 45 24.30 -7.37 -12.44
N ALA A 46 23.57 -8.34 -13.00
CA ALA A 46 23.02 -9.48 -12.27
C ALA A 46 24.15 -10.32 -11.64
N LEU A 47 25.23 -10.59 -12.39
CA LEU A 47 26.39 -11.32 -11.91
C LEU A 47 27.12 -10.55 -10.81
N ALA A 48 27.29 -9.24 -10.97
CA ALA A 48 27.93 -8.39 -9.97
C ALA A 48 27.13 -8.38 -8.64
N ILE A 49 25.82 -8.22 -8.73
CA ILE A 49 24.91 -8.29 -7.57
C ILE A 49 24.98 -9.67 -6.90
N PHE A 50 25.03 -10.73 -7.71
CA PHE A 50 25.11 -12.10 -7.19
C PHE A 50 26.43 -12.36 -6.47
N LYS A 51 27.57 -11.97 -7.05
CA LYS A 51 28.89 -12.09 -6.43
C LYS A 51 28.98 -11.29 -5.12
N GLU A 52 28.50 -10.05 -5.10
CA GLU A 52 28.49 -9.23 -3.88
C GLU A 52 27.63 -9.85 -2.77
N ARG A 53 26.48 -10.42 -3.12
CA ARG A 53 25.57 -11.05 -2.15
C ARG A 53 26.15 -12.34 -1.54
N HIS A 54 27.01 -13.04 -2.29
CA HIS A 54 27.58 -14.33 -1.90
C HIS A 54 29.10 -14.27 -1.67
N LYS A 55 29.66 -13.07 -1.47
CA LYS A 55 31.10 -12.85 -1.27
C LYS A 55 31.70 -13.67 -0.10
N ASP A 56 30.87 -13.93 0.93
CA ASP A 56 31.28 -14.70 2.10
C ASP A 56 31.21 -16.23 1.87
N ASN A 57 30.77 -16.67 0.70
CA ASN A 57 30.68 -18.10 0.35
C ASN A 57 31.69 -18.46 -0.74
N SER A 58 32.82 -18.97 -0.32
CA SER A 58 33.93 -19.34 -1.21
C SER A 58 33.57 -20.40 -2.24
N LEU A 59 32.66 -21.34 -1.92
CA LEU A 59 32.23 -22.38 -2.84
C LEU A 59 31.48 -21.82 -4.03
N ILE A 60 30.59 -20.83 -3.78
CA ILE A 60 29.82 -20.18 -4.84
C ILE A 60 30.74 -19.33 -5.74
N SER A 61 31.69 -18.61 -5.12
CA SER A 61 32.65 -17.77 -5.85
C SER A 61 33.54 -18.62 -6.76
N SER A 62 34.08 -19.72 -6.25
CA SER A 62 34.92 -20.64 -7.06
C SER A 62 34.13 -21.29 -8.18
N ALA A 63 32.91 -21.75 -7.92
CA ALA A 63 32.05 -22.34 -8.95
C ALA A 63 31.70 -21.34 -10.07
N LEU A 64 31.51 -20.07 -9.73
CA LEU A 64 31.25 -19.03 -10.75
C LEU A 64 32.50 -18.71 -11.59
N ASP A 65 33.69 -18.76 -11.00
CA ASP A 65 34.92 -18.47 -11.71
C ASP A 65 35.34 -19.63 -12.64
N GLU A 66 34.86 -20.85 -12.40
CA GLU A 66 35.05 -22.03 -13.28
C GLU A 66 34.10 -22.01 -14.50
N LEU A 67 33.04 -21.20 -14.50
CA LEU A 67 32.12 -21.11 -15.61
C LEU A 67 32.71 -20.24 -16.74
N ALA A 68 32.74 -20.77 -17.96
CA ALA A 68 33.25 -20.07 -19.14
C ALA A 68 32.36 -18.88 -19.59
N ASP A 69 31.07 -18.87 -19.22
CA ASP A 69 30.11 -17.80 -19.55
C ASP A 69 29.22 -17.49 -18.33
N ASN A 70 28.65 -16.30 -18.33
CA ASN A 70 27.71 -15.86 -17.30
C ASN A 70 26.41 -16.68 -17.34
N PRO A 71 26.11 -17.49 -16.33
CA PRO A 71 24.92 -18.35 -16.30
C PRO A 71 23.64 -17.57 -16.01
N LEU A 72 23.74 -16.28 -15.60
CA LEU A 72 22.59 -15.47 -15.23
C LEU A 72 22.03 -14.76 -16.45
N GLY A 73 20.72 -14.83 -16.61
CA GLY A 73 19.95 -14.03 -17.58
C GLY A 73 19.80 -12.58 -17.11
N ALA A 74 19.47 -11.69 -18.05
CA ALA A 74 19.00 -10.36 -17.70
C ALA A 74 17.65 -10.44 -16.95
N SER A 75 17.29 -9.39 -16.25
CA SER A 75 16.01 -9.36 -15.53
C SER A 75 15.37 -7.96 -15.56
N LEU A 76 14.04 -7.91 -15.39
CA LEU A 76 13.31 -6.69 -15.08
C LEU A 76 12.80 -6.76 -13.65
N ARG A 77 13.04 -5.70 -12.91
CA ARG A 77 12.45 -5.51 -11.58
C ARG A 77 11.30 -4.54 -11.71
N VAL A 78 10.09 -5.00 -11.40
CA VAL A 78 8.84 -4.26 -11.55
C VAL A 78 8.27 -3.94 -10.19
N GLN A 79 8.07 -2.65 -9.92
CA GLN A 79 7.45 -2.16 -8.72
C GLN A 79 6.04 -1.66 -9.03
N ALA A 80 5.04 -2.18 -8.31
CA ALA A 80 3.67 -1.69 -8.42
C ALA A 80 3.44 -0.45 -7.54
N LYS A 81 2.47 0.39 -7.90
CA LYS A 81 2.04 1.53 -7.09
C LYS A 81 1.40 1.09 -5.77
N ASN A 82 0.65 -0.02 -5.81
CA ASN A 82 -0.02 -0.59 -4.64
C ASN A 82 0.24 -2.10 -4.54
N PRO A 83 0.38 -2.64 -3.32
CA PRO A 83 0.61 -4.08 -3.12
C PRO A 83 -0.45 -4.99 -3.74
N SER A 84 -1.71 -4.56 -3.80
CA SER A 84 -2.81 -5.33 -4.39
C SER A 84 -2.71 -5.50 -5.91
N GLN A 85 -1.88 -4.67 -6.59
CA GLN A 85 -1.73 -4.67 -8.05
C GLN A 85 -0.67 -5.67 -8.54
N TYR A 86 0.12 -6.24 -7.65
CA TYR A 86 1.14 -7.22 -8.04
C TYR A 86 0.53 -8.48 -8.65
N GLU A 87 -0.67 -8.90 -8.22
CA GLU A 87 -1.34 -10.06 -8.78
C GLU A 87 -1.77 -9.83 -10.24
N SER A 88 -2.31 -8.66 -10.57
CA SER A 88 -2.69 -8.31 -11.95
C SER A 88 -1.50 -8.22 -12.87
N ILE A 89 -0.39 -7.61 -12.40
CA ILE A 89 0.85 -7.54 -13.17
C ILE A 89 1.43 -8.94 -13.41
N SER A 90 1.41 -9.82 -12.40
CA SER A 90 1.91 -11.20 -12.54
C SER A 90 1.07 -12.00 -13.54
N LYS A 91 -0.26 -11.90 -13.46
CA LYS A 91 -1.16 -12.54 -14.42
C LYS A 91 -0.92 -12.03 -15.85
N PHE A 92 -0.77 -10.73 -16.02
CA PHE A 92 -0.46 -10.14 -17.31
C PHE A 92 0.83 -10.74 -17.90
N LEU A 93 1.86 -10.95 -17.08
CA LEU A 93 3.13 -11.55 -17.50
C LEU A 93 2.99 -13.06 -17.79
N GLU A 94 2.18 -13.79 -17.02
CA GLU A 94 1.95 -15.22 -17.21
C GLU A 94 1.04 -15.50 -18.42
N ASP A 95 -0.04 -14.72 -18.58
CA ASP A 95 -1.03 -14.90 -19.65
C ASP A 95 -0.54 -14.35 -21.00
N GLY A 96 0.42 -13.42 -20.97
CA GLY A 96 0.98 -12.78 -22.16
C GLY A 96 1.80 -13.71 -23.08
N GLY A 97 2.10 -14.95 -22.64
CA GLY A 97 2.73 -15.97 -23.48
C GLY A 97 4.15 -15.60 -23.97
N PHE A 98 4.87 -14.78 -23.21
CA PHE A 98 6.22 -14.31 -23.58
C PHE A 98 7.23 -15.45 -23.52
N SER A 99 7.55 -16.07 -24.67
CA SER A 99 8.43 -17.24 -24.75
C SER A 99 9.88 -16.98 -24.29
N PHE A 100 10.31 -15.72 -24.27
CA PHE A 100 11.64 -15.27 -23.83
C PHE A 100 11.74 -15.07 -22.30
N ILE A 101 10.63 -15.14 -21.56
CA ILE A 101 10.63 -15.15 -20.10
C ILE A 101 10.96 -16.57 -19.62
N ASP A 102 11.94 -16.68 -18.73
CA ASP A 102 12.27 -17.92 -18.05
C ASP A 102 11.40 -18.11 -16.81
N LYS A 103 11.38 -17.07 -15.94
CA LYS A 103 10.69 -17.13 -14.65
C LYS A 103 10.19 -15.77 -14.18
N VAL A 104 8.97 -15.75 -13.64
CA VAL A 104 8.42 -14.60 -12.90
C VAL A 104 8.42 -14.93 -11.41
N ASN A 105 9.19 -14.16 -10.62
CA ASN A 105 9.35 -14.42 -9.19
C ASN A 105 8.30 -13.68 -8.35
N TYR A 106 7.03 -13.86 -8.68
CA TYR A 106 5.92 -13.35 -7.89
C TYR A 106 5.44 -14.34 -6.84
N ARG A 107 5.34 -15.64 -7.22
CA ARG A 107 4.76 -16.68 -6.37
C ARG A 107 5.52 -16.93 -5.08
N GLN A 108 6.83 -16.73 -5.07
CA GLN A 108 7.64 -16.87 -3.85
C GLN A 108 7.32 -15.78 -2.82
N ASN A 109 6.91 -14.60 -3.28
CA ASN A 109 6.61 -13.45 -2.43
C ASN A 109 5.09 -13.26 -2.19
N LYS A 110 4.22 -14.04 -2.85
CA LYS A 110 2.75 -13.92 -2.71
C LYS A 110 2.29 -13.92 -1.26
N ARG A 111 2.86 -14.78 -0.42
CA ARG A 111 2.53 -14.83 1.03
C ARG A 111 2.86 -13.53 1.75
N VAL A 112 3.91 -12.82 1.35
CA VAL A 112 4.30 -11.52 1.93
C VAL A 112 3.35 -10.43 1.46
N PHE A 113 2.99 -10.42 0.17
CA PHE A 113 2.03 -9.49 -0.40
C PHE A 113 0.63 -9.64 0.20
N ASP A 114 0.13 -10.87 0.30
CA ASP A 114 -1.17 -11.17 0.91
C ASP A 114 -1.21 -10.76 2.38
N ARG A 115 -0.10 -10.94 3.11
CA ARG A 115 0.01 -10.52 4.50
C ARG A 115 0.03 -9.00 4.64
N LEU A 116 0.79 -8.28 3.82
CA LEU A 116 0.84 -6.80 3.80
C LEU A 116 -0.51 -6.20 3.44
N SER A 117 -1.14 -6.69 2.37
CA SER A 117 -2.45 -6.23 1.92
C SER A 117 -3.52 -6.45 3.00
N ARG A 118 -3.49 -7.59 3.68
CA ARG A 118 -4.40 -7.92 4.79
C ARG A 118 -4.16 -7.02 6.01
N VAL A 119 -2.91 -6.76 6.38
CA VAL A 119 -2.57 -5.86 7.49
C VAL A 119 -3.08 -4.45 7.20
N LEU A 120 -2.83 -3.92 6.00
CA LEU A 120 -3.30 -2.58 5.61
C LEU A 120 -4.83 -2.46 5.62
N SER A 121 -5.54 -3.45 5.06
CA SER A 121 -7.00 -3.46 5.05
C SER A 121 -7.59 -3.61 6.45
N THR A 122 -7.01 -4.46 7.29
CA THR A 122 -7.43 -4.65 8.68
C THR A 122 -7.20 -3.37 9.49
N SER A 123 -6.04 -2.73 9.38
CA SER A 123 -5.74 -1.48 10.09
C SER A 123 -6.72 -0.36 9.71
N ARG A 124 -7.06 -0.25 8.44
CA ARG A 124 -8.06 0.73 7.97
C ARG A 124 -9.44 0.45 8.55
N ASN A 125 -9.90 -0.80 8.53
CA ASN A 125 -11.21 -1.16 9.05
C ASN A 125 -11.30 -0.98 10.58
N VAL A 126 -10.25 -1.35 11.31
CA VAL A 126 -10.15 -1.11 12.76
C VAL A 126 -10.14 0.39 13.05
N GLY A 127 -9.40 1.20 12.30
CA GLY A 127 -9.38 2.65 12.44
C GLY A 127 -10.76 3.28 12.25
N ILE A 128 -11.51 2.86 11.23
CA ILE A 128 -12.89 3.30 11.00
C ILE A 128 -13.79 2.89 12.17
N GLY A 129 -13.68 1.65 12.67
CA GLY A 129 -14.46 1.17 13.80
C GLY A 129 -14.23 1.99 15.06
N ILE A 130 -12.97 2.26 15.40
CA ILE A 130 -12.60 3.09 16.56
C ILE A 130 -13.15 4.52 16.40
N SER A 131 -13.01 5.10 15.21
CA SER A 131 -13.52 6.46 14.94
C SER A 131 -15.02 6.58 15.11
N LEU A 132 -15.79 5.57 14.70
CA LEU A 132 -17.24 5.53 14.89
C LEU A 132 -17.62 5.44 16.38
N VAL A 133 -16.91 4.61 17.15
CA VAL A 133 -17.14 4.47 18.59
C VAL A 133 -16.84 5.79 19.32
N LEU A 134 -15.69 6.42 19.01
CA LEU A 134 -15.32 7.71 19.59
C LEU A 134 -16.31 8.82 19.22
N GLY A 135 -16.76 8.85 17.96
CA GLY A 135 -17.79 9.78 17.52
C GLY A 135 -19.11 9.59 18.25
N PHE A 136 -19.52 8.35 18.50
CA PHE A 136 -20.72 8.05 19.28
C PHE A 136 -20.60 8.49 20.75
N ILE A 137 -19.45 8.25 21.36
CA ILE A 137 -19.18 8.71 22.74
C ILE A 137 -19.21 10.23 22.80
N ALA A 138 -18.55 10.92 21.89
CA ALA A 138 -18.57 12.38 21.81
C ALA A 138 -20.00 12.93 21.67
N PHE A 139 -20.81 12.29 20.83
CA PHE A 139 -22.22 12.64 20.67
C PHE A 139 -23.00 12.48 21.98
N LEU A 140 -22.80 11.36 22.71
CA LEU A 140 -23.47 11.14 24.01
C LEU A 140 -23.05 12.18 25.04
N VAL A 141 -21.77 12.53 25.10
CA VAL A 141 -21.26 13.56 26.04
C VAL A 141 -21.86 14.91 25.71
N ALA A 142 -21.84 15.33 24.44
CA ALA A 142 -22.46 16.59 24.02
C ALA A 142 -23.97 16.63 24.34
N PHE A 143 -24.67 15.54 24.04
CA PHE A 143 -26.10 15.44 24.35
C PHE A 143 -26.39 15.59 25.87
N ASN A 144 -25.59 14.92 26.71
CA ASN A 144 -25.73 14.99 28.15
C ASN A 144 -25.41 16.40 28.66
N THR A 145 -24.37 17.04 28.14
CA THR A 145 -23.98 18.40 28.52
C THR A 145 -25.07 19.41 28.16
N ILE A 146 -25.63 19.33 26.95
CA ILE A 146 -26.75 20.20 26.54
C ILE A 146 -27.96 19.98 27.41
N ARG A 147 -28.30 18.73 27.74
CA ARG A 147 -29.42 18.39 28.63
C ARG A 147 -29.23 18.99 30.02
N LEU A 148 -28.01 18.89 30.55
CA LEU A 148 -27.68 19.44 31.86
C LEU A 148 -27.76 20.98 31.87
N ALA A 149 -27.24 21.65 30.85
CA ALA A 149 -27.32 23.10 30.68
C ALA A 149 -28.76 23.59 30.63
N ILE A 150 -29.62 22.94 29.87
CA ILE A 150 -31.05 23.25 29.79
C ILE A 150 -31.72 23.04 31.15
N TYR A 151 -31.35 21.99 31.87
CA TYR A 151 -31.94 21.70 33.21
C TYR A 151 -31.53 22.74 34.25
N THR A 152 -30.27 23.16 34.23
CA THR A 152 -29.74 24.18 35.18
C THR A 152 -30.33 25.57 34.91
N SER A 153 -30.57 25.93 33.66
CA SER A 153 -31.11 27.24 33.26
C SER A 153 -32.62 27.25 33.11
N ARG A 154 -33.32 26.24 33.65
CA ARG A 154 -34.78 26.10 33.42
C ARG A 154 -35.60 27.24 33.99
N ASP A 155 -35.16 27.88 35.09
CA ASP A 155 -35.87 29.00 35.71
C ASP A 155 -35.75 30.27 34.86
N GLU A 156 -34.58 30.54 34.27
CA GLU A 156 -34.36 31.62 33.29
C GLU A 156 -35.15 31.36 32.00
N ILE A 157 -35.17 30.10 31.50
CA ILE A 157 -35.98 29.70 30.37
C ILE A 157 -37.48 29.89 30.63
N GLY A 158 -37.93 29.64 31.87
CA GLY A 158 -39.29 29.87 32.31
C GLY A 158 -39.70 31.33 32.19
N ILE A 159 -38.85 32.25 32.66
CA ILE A 159 -39.05 33.71 32.55
C ILE A 159 -39.09 34.14 31.08
N MET A 160 -38.14 33.68 30.24
CA MET A 160 -38.11 34.01 28.81
C MET A 160 -39.37 33.58 28.08
N ARG A 161 -39.96 32.43 28.43
CA ARG A 161 -41.23 31.95 27.86
C ARG A 161 -42.45 32.84 28.29
N LEU A 162 -42.43 33.31 29.51
CA LEU A 162 -43.52 34.22 29.98
C LEU A 162 -43.50 35.57 29.25
N VAL A 163 -42.32 36.04 28.79
CA VAL A 163 -42.19 37.27 27.99
C VAL A 163 -42.42 37.02 26.48
N GLY A 164 -42.72 35.77 26.09
CA GLY A 164 -43.08 35.42 24.69
C GLY A 164 -41.93 35.06 23.78
N ALA A 165 -40.75 34.68 24.34
CA ALA A 165 -39.62 34.25 23.54
C ALA A 165 -39.89 32.95 22.79
N SER A 166 -39.49 32.87 21.50
CA SER A 166 -39.66 31.67 20.70
C SER A 166 -38.72 30.53 21.14
N THR A 167 -39.14 29.30 20.90
CA THR A 167 -38.36 28.08 21.26
C THR A 167 -36.93 28.08 20.64
N TRP A 168 -36.76 28.70 19.47
CA TRP A 168 -35.46 28.82 18.82
C TRP A 168 -34.54 29.85 19.53
N TYR A 169 -35.10 30.93 20.04
CA TYR A 169 -34.35 31.93 20.76
C TYR A 169 -33.81 31.40 22.09
N VAL A 170 -34.59 30.52 22.74
CA VAL A 170 -34.21 29.86 23.99
C VAL A 170 -33.18 28.78 23.82
N ARG A 171 -33.25 27.97 22.74
CA ARG A 171 -32.38 26.82 22.51
C ARG A 171 -31.12 27.14 21.70
N GLY A 172 -31.13 28.20 20.90
CA GLY A 172 -30.03 28.58 20.01
C GLY A 172 -28.68 28.75 20.70
N PRO A 173 -28.57 29.53 21.77
CA PRO A 173 -27.32 29.73 22.49
C PRO A 173 -26.68 28.41 22.99
N PHE A 174 -27.48 27.48 23.53
CA PHE A 174 -26.99 26.20 24.02
C PHE A 174 -26.49 25.26 22.92
N LEU A 175 -27.08 25.34 21.74
CA LEU A 175 -26.57 24.58 20.58
C LEU A 175 -25.23 25.11 20.08
N VAL A 176 -25.06 26.45 20.06
CA VAL A 176 -23.79 27.09 19.66
C VAL A 176 -22.69 26.78 20.66
N GLU A 177 -22.98 26.86 21.95
CA GLU A 177 -22.05 26.51 23.04
C GLU A 177 -21.60 25.03 22.97
N GLY A 178 -22.53 24.11 22.67
CA GLY A 178 -22.21 22.68 22.48
C GLY A 178 -21.38 22.35 21.24
N VAL A 179 -21.27 23.25 20.28
CA VAL A 179 -20.43 23.08 19.07
C VAL A 179 -19.03 23.68 19.27
N ILE A 180 -18.89 24.66 20.16
CA ILE A 180 -17.62 25.36 20.41
C ILE A 180 -16.76 24.62 21.45
N HIS A 181 -17.36 23.82 22.30
CA HIS A 181 -16.69 22.95 23.29
C HIS A 181 -16.39 21.58 22.70
#